data_7d2e48ed70dae17050358b72e90510f3
#
_entry.id   7d2e48ed70dae17050358b72e90510f3
#
_cell.length_a   1.000
_cell.length_b   1.000
_cell.length_c   1.000
_cell.angle_alpha   90.00
_cell.angle_beta   90.00
_cell.angle_gamma   90.00
#
_symmetry.space_group_name_H-M   'P 1'
#
loop_
_entity.id
_entity.type
_entity.pdbx_description
1 polymer ?
#
loop_
_entity_poly.entity_id
_entity_poly.type
_entity_poly.pdbx_seq_one_letter_code
_entity_poly.pdbx_strand_id
1 'polypeptide(L)'
;MDTKLFRCGNLLRIVAGSFNEKYNNCLVSALELIKEAKTGLDEKEREKEFENLIEYINKIKDEKLKNFVLEIYTANKDKILVMPAAKLMHHNYIGGLMVHTLECLKYAEINMDAFFQRVNRDEVYAACLLHDIGKIFEYTIDLESGLIDYDENFRKEWISHSQYGFSICMTAGFKRVAKMIAAHHGRADWGAIVDLNEKEPFVYLIHHIDDLSAKFGKTNVAMLGG
;
A
#
# COMPACT_ATOMS: atom_id res chain seq x y z
N MET A 1 -4.42 -6.60 29.52
CA MET A 1 -4.75 -5.23 29.09
C MET A 1 -5.54 -5.39 27.80
N ASP A 2 -6.71 -4.80 27.69
CA ASP A 2 -7.54 -4.97 26.48
C ASP A 2 -6.89 -4.21 25.31
N THR A 3 -6.33 -4.92 24.36
CA THR A 3 -5.63 -4.35 23.19
C THR A 3 -6.55 -3.54 22.30
N LYS A 4 -7.87 -3.76 22.36
CA LYS A 4 -8.88 -3.00 21.61
C LYS A 4 -8.90 -1.51 21.98
N LEU A 5 -8.53 -1.17 23.23
CA LEU A 5 -8.49 0.22 23.68
C LEU A 5 -7.43 1.07 22.95
N PHE A 6 -6.34 0.44 22.51
CA PHE A 6 -5.18 1.14 21.95
C PHE A 6 -5.14 1.15 20.42
N ARG A 7 -6.26 0.98 19.73
CA ARG A 7 -6.34 1.17 18.28
C ARG A 7 -6.02 2.60 17.88
N CYS A 8 -5.26 2.74 16.81
CA CYS A 8 -5.03 4.04 16.21
C CYS A 8 -6.36 4.69 15.80
N GLY A 9 -6.57 5.93 16.21
CA GLY A 9 -7.79 6.68 15.94
C GLY A 9 -8.90 6.54 16.99
N ASN A 10 -8.79 5.62 17.96
CA ASN A 10 -9.72 5.56 19.08
C ASN A 10 -9.68 6.87 19.90
N LEU A 11 -10.86 7.38 20.25
CA LEU A 11 -10.98 8.47 21.21
C LEU A 11 -11.09 7.88 22.61
N LEU A 12 -10.09 8.13 23.43
CA LEU A 12 -10.03 7.66 24.81
C LEU A 12 -10.16 8.82 25.79
N ARG A 13 -10.90 8.59 26.88
CA ARG A 13 -10.79 9.39 28.09
C ARG A 13 -9.72 8.77 28.98
N ILE A 14 -8.68 9.54 29.29
CA ILE A 14 -7.60 9.11 30.16
C ILE A 14 -7.74 9.88 31.48
N VAL A 15 -7.83 9.16 32.58
CA VAL A 15 -7.79 9.77 33.93
C VAL A 15 -6.38 9.58 34.44
N ALA A 16 -5.67 10.70 34.59
CA ALA A 16 -4.34 10.70 35.18
C ALA A 16 -4.42 10.42 36.67
N GLY A 17 -3.59 9.53 37.15
CA GLY A 17 -3.36 9.27 38.56
C GLY A 17 -2.20 10.11 39.11
N SER A 18 -1.36 9.52 39.94
CA SER A 18 -0.19 10.22 40.52
C SER A 18 0.90 10.46 39.46
N PHE A 19 1.53 11.62 39.53
CA PHE A 19 2.74 11.93 38.77
C PHE A 19 3.96 11.33 39.45
N ASN A 20 4.81 10.69 38.66
CA ASN A 20 6.08 10.12 39.12
C ASN A 20 7.24 11.01 38.63
N GLU A 21 7.79 11.82 39.52
CA GLU A 21 8.87 12.75 39.20
C GLU A 21 10.16 12.05 38.71
N LYS A 22 10.46 10.88 39.29
CA LYS A 22 11.68 10.12 38.94
C LYS A 22 11.72 9.69 37.47
N TYR A 23 10.57 9.37 36.91
CA TYR A 23 10.44 8.89 35.52
C TYR A 23 9.75 9.92 34.61
N ASN A 24 9.42 11.09 35.11
CA ASN A 24 8.71 12.17 34.40
C ASN A 24 7.47 11.66 33.67
N ASN A 25 6.65 10.84 34.31
CA ASN A 25 5.44 10.26 33.75
C ASN A 25 4.27 10.26 34.73
N CYS A 26 3.05 10.14 34.21
CA CYS A 26 1.85 9.96 35.00
C CYS A 26 1.39 8.50 34.95
N LEU A 27 0.98 7.97 36.11
CA LEU A 27 0.22 6.74 36.16
C LEU A 27 -1.20 7.01 35.65
N VAL A 28 -1.68 6.13 34.76
CA VAL A 28 -3.07 6.18 34.30
C VAL A 28 -3.92 5.41 35.30
N SER A 29 -4.89 6.08 35.93
CA SER A 29 -5.79 5.46 36.90
C SER A 29 -7.03 4.86 36.26
N ALA A 30 -7.50 5.39 35.14
CA ALA A 30 -8.59 4.83 34.36
C ALA A 30 -8.47 5.16 32.87
N LEU A 31 -8.96 4.24 32.04
CA LEU A 31 -9.11 4.40 30.60
C LEU A 31 -10.54 4.06 30.22
N GLU A 32 -11.16 4.92 29.44
CA GLU A 32 -12.51 4.73 28.92
C GLU A 32 -12.51 4.96 27.40
N LEU A 33 -13.05 4.01 26.64
CA LEU A 33 -13.24 4.17 25.20
C LEU A 33 -14.47 5.05 24.96
N ILE A 34 -14.26 6.24 24.42
CA ILE A 34 -15.35 7.19 24.09
C ILE A 34 -15.89 6.91 22.69
N LYS A 35 -15.00 6.63 21.73
CA LYS A 35 -15.36 6.33 20.36
C LYS A 35 -14.37 5.35 19.77
N GLU A 36 -14.89 4.27 19.20
CA GLU A 36 -14.10 3.30 18.47
C GLU A 36 -13.82 3.82 17.06
N ALA A 37 -12.56 3.72 16.63
CA ALA A 37 -12.15 4.05 15.28
C ALA A 37 -12.50 2.90 14.32
N LYS A 38 -12.77 3.23 13.05
CA LYS A 38 -12.72 2.23 11.98
C LYS A 38 -11.32 1.62 11.93
N THR A 39 -11.23 0.33 11.63
CA THR A 39 -9.94 -0.36 11.37
C THR A 39 -9.52 -0.29 9.91
N GLY A 40 -10.38 0.22 9.05
CA GLY A 40 -10.16 0.37 7.60
C GLY A 40 -11.48 0.43 6.84
N LEU A 41 -11.43 0.02 5.57
CA LEU A 41 -12.60 -0.10 4.72
C LEU A 41 -13.51 -1.23 5.22
N ASP A 42 -14.84 -1.04 5.18
CA ASP A 42 -15.79 -2.13 5.38
C ASP A 42 -15.82 -3.05 4.15
N GLU A 43 -16.53 -4.19 4.27
CA GLU A 43 -16.57 -5.19 3.22
C GLU A 43 -17.09 -4.64 1.88
N LYS A 44 -18.15 -3.84 1.93
CA LYS A 44 -18.75 -3.24 0.73
C LYS A 44 -17.83 -2.21 0.09
N GLU A 45 -17.16 -1.40 0.90
CA GLU A 45 -16.14 -0.46 0.44
C GLU A 45 -14.98 -1.20 -0.22
N ARG A 46 -14.50 -2.32 0.37
CA ARG A 46 -13.41 -3.14 -0.19
C ARG A 46 -13.78 -3.76 -1.54
N GLU A 47 -14.96 -4.34 -1.66
CA GLU A 47 -15.41 -4.90 -2.93
C GLU A 47 -15.48 -3.83 -4.02
N LYS A 48 -16.01 -2.66 -3.71
CA LYS A 48 -16.07 -1.54 -4.65
C LYS A 48 -14.68 -1.07 -5.10
N GLU A 49 -13.73 -0.94 -4.17
CA GLU A 49 -12.37 -0.52 -4.54
C GLU A 49 -11.65 -1.62 -5.35
N PHE A 50 -11.94 -2.88 -5.09
CA PHE A 50 -11.44 -3.97 -5.93
C PHE A 50 -12.02 -3.92 -7.35
N GLU A 51 -13.32 -3.66 -7.51
CA GLU A 51 -13.95 -3.45 -8.83
C GLU A 51 -13.28 -2.29 -9.58
N ASN A 52 -13.01 -1.18 -8.92
CA ASN A 52 -12.28 -0.04 -9.50
C ASN A 52 -10.89 -0.47 -10.00
N LEU A 53 -10.16 -1.32 -9.27
CA LEU A 53 -8.87 -1.87 -9.72
C LEU A 53 -9.03 -2.73 -10.98
N ILE A 54 -10.05 -3.58 -11.04
CA ILE A 54 -10.36 -4.37 -12.23
C ILE A 54 -10.70 -3.48 -13.44
N GLU A 55 -11.39 -2.35 -13.25
CA GLU A 55 -11.62 -1.38 -14.31
C GLU A 55 -10.29 -0.82 -14.87
N TYR A 56 -9.32 -0.52 -14.01
CA TYR A 56 -8.00 -0.08 -14.46
C TYR A 56 -7.23 -1.18 -15.19
N ILE A 57 -7.31 -2.43 -14.74
CA ILE A 57 -6.71 -3.58 -15.45
C ILE A 57 -7.30 -3.68 -16.87
N ASN A 58 -8.61 -3.46 -17.02
CA ASN A 58 -9.29 -3.51 -18.31
C ASN A 58 -8.93 -2.33 -19.25
N LYS A 59 -8.32 -1.25 -18.75
CA LYS A 59 -7.75 -0.17 -19.59
C LYS A 59 -6.46 -0.58 -20.31
N ILE A 60 -5.77 -1.64 -19.86
CA ILE A 60 -4.56 -2.17 -20.50
C ILE A 60 -4.95 -2.82 -21.83
N LYS A 61 -4.35 -2.36 -22.92
CA LYS A 61 -4.63 -2.82 -24.29
C LYS A 61 -3.78 -4.00 -24.71
N ASP A 62 -2.58 -4.13 -24.17
CA ASP A 62 -1.73 -5.32 -24.39
C ASP A 62 -2.38 -6.52 -23.66
N GLU A 63 -2.95 -7.42 -24.45
CA GLU A 63 -3.70 -8.57 -23.92
C GLU A 63 -2.83 -9.52 -23.06
N LYS A 64 -1.54 -9.68 -23.36
CA LYS A 64 -0.64 -10.50 -22.53
C LYS A 64 -0.41 -9.86 -21.18
N LEU A 65 -0.14 -8.57 -21.17
CA LEU A 65 0.08 -7.81 -19.93
C LEU A 65 -1.20 -7.73 -19.10
N LYS A 66 -2.34 -7.46 -19.73
CA LYS A 66 -3.64 -7.45 -19.08
C LYS A 66 -3.96 -8.77 -18.40
N ASN A 67 -3.85 -9.87 -19.14
CA ASN A 67 -4.14 -11.21 -18.61
C ASN A 67 -3.19 -11.59 -17.46
N PHE A 68 -1.91 -11.24 -17.55
CA PHE A 68 -0.95 -11.46 -16.49
C PHE A 68 -1.34 -10.71 -15.21
N VAL A 69 -1.70 -9.43 -15.31
CA VAL A 69 -2.13 -8.63 -14.14
C VAL A 69 -3.46 -9.15 -13.59
N LEU A 70 -4.41 -9.46 -14.47
CA LEU A 70 -5.73 -9.97 -14.07
C LEU A 70 -5.63 -11.30 -13.33
N GLU A 71 -4.79 -12.21 -13.78
CA GLU A 71 -4.54 -13.50 -13.12
C GLU A 71 -4.01 -13.29 -11.69
N ILE A 72 -3.04 -12.40 -11.51
CA ILE A 72 -2.49 -12.09 -10.18
C ILE A 72 -3.57 -11.55 -9.26
N TYR A 73 -4.38 -10.61 -9.74
CA TYR A 73 -5.43 -9.96 -8.94
C TYR A 73 -6.54 -10.93 -8.58
N THR A 74 -7.01 -11.75 -9.54
CA THR A 74 -8.08 -12.72 -9.30
C THR A 74 -7.64 -13.87 -8.38
N ALA A 75 -6.43 -14.37 -8.56
CA ALA A 75 -5.88 -15.43 -7.71
C ALA A 75 -5.62 -14.99 -6.27
N ASN A 76 -5.46 -13.69 -6.01
CA ASN A 76 -5.13 -13.15 -4.70
C ASN A 76 -6.19 -12.19 -4.14
N LYS A 77 -7.40 -12.21 -4.68
CA LYS A 77 -8.48 -11.27 -4.31
C LYS A 77 -8.64 -11.13 -2.79
N ASP A 78 -8.79 -12.24 -2.09
CA ASP A 78 -9.06 -12.24 -0.64
C ASP A 78 -7.97 -11.52 0.17
N LYS A 79 -6.71 -11.67 -0.24
CA LYS A 79 -5.60 -10.97 0.39
C LYS A 79 -5.57 -9.48 0.02
N ILE A 80 -5.77 -9.16 -1.27
CA ILE A 80 -5.77 -7.77 -1.75
C ILE A 80 -6.86 -6.95 -1.05
N LEU A 81 -8.05 -7.53 -0.84
CA LEU A 81 -9.17 -6.88 -0.17
C LEU A 81 -8.84 -6.37 1.23
N VAL A 82 -7.94 -7.03 1.95
CA VAL A 82 -7.70 -6.72 3.36
C VAL A 82 -6.34 -6.08 3.63
N MET A 83 -5.39 -6.21 2.74
CA MET A 83 -3.99 -5.85 3.01
C MET A 83 -3.78 -4.34 3.13
N PRO A 84 -2.95 -3.89 4.09
CA PRO A 84 -2.50 -2.50 4.19
C PRO A 84 -1.38 -2.21 3.18
N ALA A 85 -1.14 -0.92 2.89
CA ALA A 85 0.01 -0.53 2.08
C ALA A 85 1.31 -0.41 2.87
N ALA A 86 1.23 -0.21 4.18
CA ALA A 86 2.41 -0.16 5.06
C ALA A 86 2.04 -0.58 6.49
N LYS A 87 3.05 -0.99 7.27
CA LYS A 87 2.84 -1.33 8.68
C LYS A 87 2.58 -0.11 9.57
N LEU A 88 3.32 0.98 9.37
CA LEU A 88 3.31 2.15 10.27
C LEU A 88 3.17 3.50 9.54
N MET A 89 3.44 3.55 8.24
CA MET A 89 3.56 4.83 7.53
C MET A 89 2.22 5.30 6.95
N HIS A 90 1.99 5.03 5.69
CA HIS A 90 0.80 5.47 4.97
C HIS A 90 -0.14 4.30 4.68
N HIS A 91 -1.43 4.57 4.59
CA HIS A 91 -2.45 3.55 4.25
C HIS A 91 -2.33 2.29 5.12
N ASN A 92 -2.01 2.47 6.40
CA ASN A 92 -1.78 1.41 7.39
C ASN A 92 -3.10 0.92 8.01
N TYR A 93 -4.06 0.54 7.18
CA TYR A 93 -5.38 0.09 7.57
C TYR A 93 -5.92 -0.99 6.62
N ILE A 94 -6.98 -1.68 7.04
CA ILE A 94 -7.63 -2.74 6.24
C ILE A 94 -8.08 -2.18 4.89
N GLY A 95 -7.57 -2.76 3.78
CA GLY A 95 -7.83 -2.32 2.42
C GLY A 95 -6.96 -1.15 1.95
N GLY A 96 -6.01 -0.70 2.77
CA GLY A 96 -5.15 0.43 2.45
C GLY A 96 -4.31 0.25 1.19
N LEU A 97 -3.89 -0.98 0.88
CA LEU A 97 -3.16 -1.30 -0.36
C LEU A 97 -3.98 -0.94 -1.61
N MET A 98 -5.27 -1.24 -1.62
CA MET A 98 -6.13 -0.89 -2.75
C MET A 98 -6.29 0.61 -2.92
N VAL A 99 -6.52 1.34 -1.82
CA VAL A 99 -6.65 2.81 -1.85
C VAL A 99 -5.37 3.44 -2.38
N HIS A 100 -4.21 3.04 -1.85
CA HIS A 100 -2.90 3.49 -2.32
C HIS A 100 -2.71 3.24 -3.82
N THR A 101 -2.96 2.01 -4.28
CA THR A 101 -2.83 1.62 -5.68
C THR A 101 -3.74 2.46 -6.60
N LEU A 102 -5.00 2.69 -6.20
CA LEU A 102 -5.94 3.52 -6.95
C LEU A 102 -5.53 4.99 -7.01
N GLU A 103 -4.95 5.53 -5.94
CA GLU A 103 -4.38 6.87 -5.94
C GLU A 103 -3.19 6.96 -6.88
N CYS A 104 -2.28 5.97 -6.86
CA CYS A 104 -1.18 5.89 -7.81
C CYS A 104 -1.68 5.86 -9.26
N LEU A 105 -2.72 5.08 -9.56
CA LEU A 105 -3.33 5.03 -10.90
C LEU A 105 -3.93 6.37 -11.33
N LYS A 106 -4.61 7.09 -10.44
CA LYS A 106 -5.16 8.43 -10.70
C LYS A 106 -4.05 9.45 -10.96
N TYR A 107 -3.00 9.45 -10.14
CA TYR A 107 -1.83 10.30 -10.36
C TYR A 107 -1.11 9.94 -11.66
N ALA A 108 -1.04 8.65 -12.01
CA ALA A 108 -0.48 8.20 -13.28
C ALA A 108 -1.24 8.79 -14.47
N GLU A 109 -2.57 8.74 -14.47
CA GLU A 109 -3.39 9.29 -15.55
C GLU A 109 -3.10 10.79 -15.79
N ILE A 110 -3.12 11.58 -14.72
CA ILE A 110 -2.86 13.02 -14.78
C ILE A 110 -1.44 13.31 -15.32
N ASN A 111 -0.46 12.59 -14.81
CA ASN A 111 0.93 12.82 -15.21
C ASN A 111 1.24 12.32 -16.61
N MET A 112 0.70 11.17 -17.02
CA MET A 112 0.90 10.65 -18.38
C MET A 112 0.36 11.60 -19.45
N ASP A 113 -0.73 12.29 -19.18
CA ASP A 113 -1.28 13.29 -20.09
C ASP A 113 -0.36 14.52 -20.24
N ALA A 114 0.38 14.88 -19.19
CA ALA A 114 1.35 15.96 -19.20
C ALA A 114 2.71 15.57 -19.83
N PHE A 115 3.15 14.34 -19.62
CA PHE A 115 4.46 13.84 -20.09
C PHE A 115 4.47 13.31 -21.52
N PHE A 116 3.33 13.27 -22.17
CA PHE A 116 3.19 13.02 -23.57
C PHE A 116 3.58 11.62 -24.09
N GLN A 117 4.43 11.49 -24.94
CA GLN A 117 4.56 10.44 -25.95
C GLN A 117 5.62 9.38 -25.63
N ARG A 118 6.31 9.51 -24.51
CA ARG A 118 7.47 8.67 -24.18
C ARG A 118 7.17 7.52 -23.23
N VAL A 119 5.94 7.46 -22.75
CA VAL A 119 5.56 6.48 -21.74
C VAL A 119 4.47 5.58 -22.30
N ASN A 120 4.70 4.28 -22.23
CA ASN A 120 3.67 3.29 -22.57
C ASN A 120 2.65 3.24 -21.42
N ARG A 121 1.40 3.65 -21.69
CA ARG A 121 0.33 3.72 -20.69
C ARG A 121 0.03 2.35 -20.08
N ASP A 122 0.04 1.30 -20.89
CA ASP A 122 -0.25 -0.06 -20.43
C ASP A 122 0.81 -0.52 -19.40
N GLU A 123 2.09 -0.23 -19.68
CA GLU A 123 3.18 -0.57 -18.77
C GLU A 123 3.12 0.25 -17.48
N VAL A 124 2.71 1.51 -17.53
CA VAL A 124 2.55 2.35 -16.33
C VAL A 124 1.38 1.88 -15.48
N TYR A 125 0.23 1.56 -16.10
CA TYR A 125 -0.89 0.98 -15.35
C TYR A 125 -0.48 -0.32 -14.67
N ALA A 126 0.18 -1.22 -15.41
CA ALA A 126 0.66 -2.48 -14.84
C ALA A 126 1.67 -2.25 -13.71
N ALA A 127 2.57 -1.28 -13.85
CA ALA A 127 3.53 -0.94 -12.80
C ALA A 127 2.83 -0.38 -11.55
N CYS A 128 1.85 0.53 -11.70
CA CYS A 128 1.05 1.00 -10.56
C CYS A 128 0.29 -0.13 -9.87
N LEU A 129 -0.27 -1.06 -10.64
CA LEU A 129 -1.01 -2.21 -10.11
C LEU A 129 -0.12 -3.22 -9.37
N LEU A 130 1.16 -3.34 -9.78
CA LEU A 130 2.04 -4.41 -9.31
C LEU A 130 3.20 -3.95 -8.43
N HIS A 131 3.47 -2.62 -8.27
CA HIS A 131 4.66 -2.18 -7.53
C HIS A 131 4.67 -2.69 -6.09
N ASP A 132 3.53 -2.73 -5.48
CA ASP A 132 3.31 -3.12 -4.09
C ASP A 132 2.64 -4.49 -3.92
N ILE A 133 2.42 -5.25 -4.98
CA ILE A 133 1.68 -6.51 -4.92
C ILE A 133 2.29 -7.53 -3.96
N GLY A 134 3.59 -7.52 -3.78
CA GLY A 134 4.29 -8.39 -2.84
C GLY A 134 3.89 -8.18 -1.37
N LYS A 135 3.31 -7.02 -1.02
CA LYS A 135 2.82 -6.72 0.33
C LYS A 135 1.72 -7.66 0.81
N ILE A 136 0.95 -8.27 -0.12
CA ILE A 136 -0.06 -9.29 0.23
C ILE A 136 0.55 -10.57 0.81
N PHE A 137 1.86 -10.74 0.70
CA PHE A 137 2.62 -11.85 1.31
C PHE A 137 3.58 -11.35 2.39
N GLU A 138 4.02 -10.08 2.32
CA GLU A 138 4.96 -9.50 3.28
C GLU A 138 4.32 -9.17 4.62
N TYR A 139 3.01 -8.86 4.63
CA TYR A 139 2.28 -8.51 5.83
C TYR A 139 1.23 -9.55 6.22
N THR A 140 0.93 -9.57 7.51
CA THR A 140 -0.25 -10.16 8.10
C THR A 140 -1.10 -9.06 8.73
N ILE A 141 -2.42 -9.24 8.77
CA ILE A 141 -3.33 -8.29 9.40
C ILE A 141 -4.40 -9.02 10.20
N ASP A 142 -4.59 -8.62 11.45
CA ASP A 142 -5.72 -9.04 12.25
C ASP A 142 -6.93 -8.16 11.93
N LEU A 143 -7.99 -8.77 11.38
CA LEU A 143 -9.16 -8.02 10.90
C LEU A 143 -10.01 -7.42 12.04
N GLU A 144 -9.92 -7.97 13.24
CA GLU A 144 -10.67 -7.47 14.38
C GLU A 144 -9.99 -6.25 15.01
N SER A 145 -8.68 -6.34 15.24
CA SER A 145 -7.91 -5.27 15.88
C SER A 145 -7.31 -4.26 14.88
N GLY A 146 -7.17 -4.63 13.61
CA GLY A 146 -6.43 -3.85 12.63
C GLY A 146 -4.90 -3.88 12.82
N LEU A 147 -4.38 -4.77 13.68
CA LEU A 147 -2.95 -4.91 13.91
C LEU A 147 -2.27 -5.50 12.69
N ILE A 148 -1.18 -4.86 12.28
CA ILE A 148 -0.38 -5.25 11.11
C ILE A 148 0.98 -5.73 11.61
N ASP A 149 1.43 -6.89 11.11
CA ASP A 149 2.77 -7.40 11.34
C ASP A 149 3.39 -7.94 10.06
N TYR A 150 4.67 -8.28 10.11
CA TYR A 150 5.36 -8.92 9.00
C TYR A 150 5.14 -10.43 9.03
N ASP A 151 4.98 -11.03 7.83
CA ASP A 151 5.03 -12.47 7.69
C ASP A 151 6.49 -12.97 7.76
N GLU A 152 6.79 -13.78 8.79
CA GLU A 152 8.15 -14.29 9.01
C GLU A 152 8.63 -15.24 7.91
N ASN A 153 7.72 -15.96 7.26
CA ASN A 153 8.08 -16.90 6.20
C ASN A 153 8.45 -16.14 4.93
N PHE A 154 7.67 -15.11 4.57
CA PHE A 154 8.01 -14.24 3.46
C PHE A 154 9.42 -13.65 3.61
N ARG A 155 9.75 -13.14 4.80
CA ARG A 155 11.06 -12.54 5.08
C ARG A 155 12.25 -13.52 5.06
N LYS A 156 11.99 -14.83 5.13
CA LYS A 156 13.02 -15.86 4.95
C LYS A 156 13.30 -16.13 3.48
N GLU A 157 12.31 -15.97 2.61
CA GLU A 157 12.39 -16.31 1.19
C GLU A 157 12.68 -15.08 0.30
N TRP A 158 12.21 -13.92 0.71
CA TRP A 158 12.28 -12.68 -0.07
C TRP A 158 12.93 -11.55 0.74
N ILE A 159 13.64 -10.67 0.04
CA ILE A 159 14.24 -9.48 0.65
C ILE A 159 13.15 -8.41 0.90
N SER A 160 12.23 -8.23 -0.06
CA SER A 160 11.17 -7.22 -0.01
C SER A 160 10.05 -7.53 -0.99
N HIS A 161 8.88 -6.87 -0.80
CA HIS A 161 7.78 -6.88 -1.77
C HIS A 161 8.22 -6.38 -3.16
N SER A 162 9.16 -5.41 -3.22
CA SER A 162 9.72 -4.93 -4.50
C SER A 162 10.45 -6.03 -5.25
N GLN A 163 11.24 -6.84 -4.54
CA GLN A 163 11.92 -8.00 -5.15
C GLN A 163 10.93 -9.01 -5.69
N TYR A 164 9.87 -9.29 -4.94
CA TYR A 164 8.80 -10.19 -5.39
C TYR A 164 8.16 -9.67 -6.67
N GLY A 165 7.66 -8.43 -6.67
CA GLY A 165 7.02 -7.80 -7.83
C GLY A 165 7.94 -7.73 -9.06
N PHE A 166 9.22 -7.34 -8.86
CA PHE A 166 10.24 -7.37 -9.89
C PHE A 166 10.41 -8.77 -10.50
N SER A 167 10.54 -9.79 -9.66
CA SER A 167 10.84 -11.16 -10.09
C SER A 167 9.72 -11.77 -10.92
N ILE A 168 8.46 -11.60 -10.53
CA ILE A 168 7.31 -12.13 -11.28
C ILE A 168 7.18 -11.46 -12.64
N CYS A 169 7.38 -10.14 -12.73
CA CYS A 169 7.34 -9.42 -14.00
C CYS A 169 8.52 -9.78 -14.92
N MET A 170 9.73 -9.96 -14.37
CA MET A 170 10.90 -10.42 -15.13
C MET A 170 10.67 -11.81 -15.71
N THR A 171 10.16 -12.75 -14.91
CA THR A 171 9.87 -14.14 -15.32
C THR A 171 8.82 -14.18 -16.41
N ALA A 172 7.79 -13.32 -16.33
CA ALA A 172 6.74 -13.20 -17.35
C ALA A 172 7.20 -12.44 -18.62
N GLY A 173 8.42 -11.87 -18.62
CA GLY A 173 9.00 -11.16 -19.76
C GLY A 173 8.66 -9.66 -19.84
N PHE A 174 7.98 -9.10 -18.86
CA PHE A 174 7.60 -7.67 -18.78
C PHE A 174 8.71 -6.83 -18.16
N LYS A 175 9.88 -6.80 -18.82
CA LYS A 175 11.13 -6.23 -18.28
C LYS A 175 11.02 -4.76 -17.88
N ARG A 176 10.25 -3.95 -18.65
CA ARG A 176 10.12 -2.53 -18.36
C ARG A 176 9.22 -2.29 -17.13
N VAL A 177 8.13 -3.05 -17.01
CA VAL A 177 7.29 -3.06 -15.80
C VAL A 177 8.11 -3.47 -14.58
N ALA A 178 8.88 -4.56 -14.70
CA ALA A 178 9.79 -5.01 -13.64
C ALA A 178 10.77 -3.91 -13.21
N LYS A 179 11.38 -3.20 -14.17
CA LYS A 179 12.31 -2.10 -13.88
C LYS A 179 11.64 -0.94 -13.13
N MET A 180 10.42 -0.58 -13.50
CA MET A 180 9.61 0.42 -12.78
C MET A 180 9.37 -0.01 -11.33
N ILE A 181 8.99 -1.27 -11.11
CA ILE A 181 8.79 -1.83 -9.78
C ILE A 181 10.09 -1.83 -8.97
N ALA A 182 11.21 -2.22 -9.59
CA ALA A 182 12.52 -2.23 -8.93
C ALA A 182 12.97 -0.86 -8.43
N ALA A 183 12.48 0.22 -9.03
CA ALA A 183 12.89 1.59 -8.76
C ALA A 183 11.88 2.40 -7.92
N HIS A 184 10.68 1.89 -7.65
CA HIS A 184 9.59 2.72 -7.10
C HIS A 184 9.93 3.37 -5.74
N HIS A 185 10.74 2.74 -4.90
CA HIS A 185 11.22 3.36 -3.66
C HIS A 185 12.25 4.49 -3.87
N GLY A 186 12.82 4.63 -5.08
CA GLY A 186 13.70 5.73 -5.47
C GLY A 186 15.12 5.68 -4.95
N ARG A 187 15.36 5.07 -3.78
CA ARG A 187 16.66 5.02 -3.11
C ARG A 187 16.95 3.61 -2.59
N ALA A 188 18.21 3.20 -2.67
CA ALA A 188 18.64 1.87 -2.19
C ALA A 188 18.42 1.69 -0.68
N ASP A 189 18.62 2.73 0.13
CA ASP A 189 18.37 2.71 1.58
C ASP A 189 16.87 2.64 1.94
N TRP A 190 15.99 2.88 0.97
CA TRP A 190 14.55 2.69 1.09
C TRP A 190 14.05 1.39 0.46
N GLY A 191 14.98 0.59 -0.09
CA GLY A 191 14.67 -0.72 -0.68
C GLY A 191 14.55 -0.73 -2.20
N ALA A 192 14.94 0.34 -2.90
CA ALA A 192 15.01 0.33 -4.35
C ALA A 192 16.10 -0.64 -4.84
N ILE A 193 15.77 -1.44 -5.85
CA ILE A 193 16.70 -2.35 -6.52
C ILE A 193 17.44 -1.62 -7.64
N VAL A 194 16.79 -0.63 -8.24
CA VAL A 194 17.32 0.25 -9.30
C VAL A 194 17.29 1.68 -8.79
N ASP A 195 18.41 2.40 -8.96
CA ASP A 195 18.52 3.81 -8.55
C ASP A 195 17.79 4.74 -9.54
N LEU A 196 17.22 5.84 -9.04
CA LEU A 196 16.63 6.94 -9.84
C LEU A 196 17.63 7.68 -10.73
N ASN A 197 18.93 7.42 -10.63
CA ASN A 197 19.93 7.92 -11.58
C ASN A 197 19.73 7.42 -13.02
N GLU A 198 18.88 6.43 -13.22
CA GLU A 198 18.45 5.97 -14.53
C GLU A 198 17.69 7.09 -15.25
N LYS A 199 18.16 7.46 -16.44
CA LYS A 199 17.56 8.54 -17.26
C LYS A 199 16.29 8.10 -18.00
N GLU A 200 15.47 7.25 -17.39
CA GLU A 200 14.25 6.74 -18.00
C GLU A 200 13.01 7.39 -17.36
N PRO A 201 12.20 8.13 -18.15
CA PRO A 201 11.07 8.90 -17.58
C PRO A 201 10.07 8.09 -16.77
N PHE A 202 9.81 6.83 -17.17
CA PHE A 202 8.84 5.97 -16.50
C PHE A 202 9.32 5.49 -15.12
N VAL A 203 10.64 5.37 -14.91
CA VAL A 203 11.23 5.05 -13.59
C VAL A 203 10.96 6.19 -12.60
N TYR A 204 11.20 7.42 -13.03
CA TYR A 204 10.88 8.61 -12.21
C TYR A 204 9.38 8.74 -11.98
N LEU A 205 8.56 8.48 -12.99
CA LEU A 205 7.12 8.62 -12.90
C LEU A 205 6.56 7.72 -11.80
N ILE A 206 6.90 6.43 -11.77
CA ILE A 206 6.39 5.49 -10.77
C ILE A 206 6.82 5.88 -9.36
N HIS A 207 8.09 6.24 -9.15
CA HIS A 207 8.57 6.69 -7.84
C HIS A 207 7.80 7.91 -7.35
N HIS A 208 7.62 8.93 -8.19
CA HIS A 208 6.93 10.15 -7.76
C HIS A 208 5.44 9.96 -7.54
N ILE A 209 4.80 9.10 -8.30
CA ILE A 209 3.38 8.74 -8.10
C ILE A 209 3.20 8.05 -6.75
N ASP A 210 4.04 7.08 -6.44
CA ASP A 210 4.05 6.37 -5.16
C ASP A 210 4.27 7.33 -3.99
N ASP A 211 5.32 8.16 -4.07
CA ASP A 211 5.66 9.16 -3.05
C ASP A 211 4.53 10.20 -2.84
N LEU A 212 3.84 10.62 -3.91
CA LEU A 212 2.69 11.51 -3.82
C LEU A 212 1.53 10.85 -3.06
N SER A 213 1.17 9.61 -3.38
CA SER A 213 0.12 8.89 -2.66
C SER A 213 0.53 8.64 -1.21
N ALA A 214 1.77 8.23 -0.96
CA ALA A 214 2.28 7.98 0.38
C ALA A 214 2.26 9.22 1.29
N LYS A 215 2.40 10.42 0.74
CA LYS A 215 2.46 11.68 1.52
C LYS A 215 1.16 12.46 1.54
N PHE A 216 0.39 12.45 0.45
CA PHE A 216 -0.75 13.34 0.24
C PHE A 216 -2.07 12.61 -0.03
N GLY A 217 -2.05 11.28 -0.09
CA GLY A 217 -3.23 10.45 -0.24
C GLY A 217 -4.01 10.25 1.06
N LYS A 218 -4.96 9.35 1.06
CA LYS A 218 -5.75 8.93 2.23
C LYS A 218 -4.92 8.04 3.17
N THR A 219 -3.84 8.60 3.70
CA THR A 219 -2.77 7.88 4.40
C THR A 219 -3.17 7.22 5.71
N ASN A 220 -4.28 7.62 6.31
CA ASN A 220 -4.78 7.02 7.55
C ASN A 220 -6.31 6.85 7.53
N VAL A 221 -6.80 6.00 8.41
CA VAL A 221 -8.21 5.63 8.48
C VAL A 221 -9.16 6.79 8.77
N ALA A 222 -8.69 7.84 9.44
CA ALA A 222 -9.49 9.01 9.72
C ALA A 222 -9.87 9.81 8.46
N MET A 223 -9.12 9.63 7.36
CA MET A 223 -9.37 10.27 6.07
C MET A 223 -10.41 9.53 5.21
N LEU A 224 -10.86 8.35 5.64
CA LEU A 224 -11.84 7.54 4.89
C LEU A 224 -13.29 8.04 4.99
N GLY A 225 -13.56 9.05 5.78
CA GLY A 225 -14.91 9.59 6.01
C GLY A 225 -15.10 11.04 5.56
N GLY A 226 -14.16 11.59 4.79
CA GLY A 226 -14.20 12.97 4.28
C GLY A 226 -14.81 13.07 2.88
#